data_f153c69d0f28c769d28b9269888f1c33
#
_entry.id   f153c69d0f28c769d28b9269888f1c33
#
_cell.length_a   1.000
_cell.length_b   1.000
_cell.length_c   1.000
_cell.angle_alpha   90.00
_cell.angle_beta   90.00
_cell.angle_gamma   90.00
#
_symmetry.space_group_name_H-M   'P 1'
#
loop_
_entity.id
_entity.type
_entity.pdbx_description
1 polymer ?
#
loop_
_entity_poly.entity_id
_entity_poly.type
_entity_poly.pdbx_seq_one_letter_code
_entity_poly.pdbx_strand_id
1 'polypeptide(L)'
;SLIELTWRAAGKVKNVHDIFIATDDTRIANAVRAFGAKVIMTSSHCRNGTERCAEAVENARLDSNLIINFQGDAPLTPPWFVENLIHAMGEDDKSSMATPVVRLDRVTYGHFLQDRKKGLVGGTTAVFGVDKYALYFSKEVIPFVDLEKLSTESDIPVFHHVGVYAYRPDALSSYVEWPIGELERLE
;
A
#
# COMPACT_ATOMS: atom_id res chain seq x y z
N SER A 1 20.06 3.23 -7.05
CA SER A 1 19.29 1.99 -6.97
C SER A 1 17.79 2.28 -6.84
N LEU A 2 16.91 1.31 -7.13
CA LEU A 2 15.47 1.49 -6.98
C LEU A 2 15.10 1.88 -5.55
N ILE A 3 15.61 1.13 -4.56
CA ILE A 3 15.35 1.40 -3.15
C ILE A 3 15.81 2.81 -2.70
N GLU A 4 16.88 3.33 -3.28
CA GLU A 4 17.33 4.69 -3.00
C GLU A 4 16.35 5.74 -3.54
N LEU A 5 15.81 5.53 -4.75
CA LEU A 5 14.79 6.41 -5.32
C LEU A 5 13.52 6.42 -4.47
N THR A 6 13.09 5.23 -4.03
CA THR A 6 11.95 5.07 -3.12
C THR A 6 12.19 5.76 -1.78
N TRP A 7 13.36 5.57 -1.18
CA TRP A 7 13.74 6.25 0.06
C TRP A 7 13.74 7.79 -0.10
N ARG A 8 14.27 8.28 -1.22
CA ARG A 8 14.23 9.73 -1.51
C ARG A 8 12.80 10.25 -1.73
N ALA A 9 11.92 9.43 -2.30
CA ALA A 9 10.50 9.77 -2.44
C ALA A 9 9.81 9.83 -1.07
N ALA A 10 10.03 8.84 -0.22
CA ALA A 10 9.54 8.82 1.16
C ALA A 10 10.05 10.01 1.98
N GLY A 11 11.30 10.42 1.77
CA GLY A 11 11.90 11.59 2.43
C GLY A 11 11.27 12.95 2.08
N LYS A 12 10.39 13.00 1.08
CA LYS A 12 9.62 14.21 0.73
C LYS A 12 8.28 14.31 1.47
N VAL A 13 7.87 13.24 2.14
CA VAL A 13 6.61 13.21 2.91
C VAL A 13 6.76 14.07 4.16
N LYS A 14 5.79 14.93 4.41
CA LYS A 14 5.75 15.77 5.61
C LYS A 14 5.18 14.97 6.80
N ASN A 15 5.51 15.43 8.01
CA ASN A 15 5.03 14.86 9.27
C ASN A 15 5.44 13.39 9.49
N VAL A 16 6.56 12.98 8.92
CA VAL A 16 7.21 11.69 9.19
C VAL A 16 8.43 11.93 10.07
N HIS A 17 8.55 11.21 11.19
CA HIS A 17 9.65 11.39 12.13
C HIS A 17 10.89 10.63 11.69
N ASP A 18 10.73 9.39 11.27
CA ASP A 18 11.81 8.50 10.89
C ASP A 18 11.46 7.66 9.67
N ILE A 19 12.47 7.34 8.87
CA ILE A 19 12.37 6.46 7.72
C ILE A 19 13.41 5.37 7.86
N PHE A 20 12.94 4.13 7.82
CA PHE A 20 13.75 2.94 7.88
C PHE A 20 13.57 2.10 6.62
N ILE A 21 14.59 1.41 6.20
CA ILE A 21 14.49 0.38 5.17
C ILE A 21 14.59 -0.98 5.86
N ALA A 22 13.51 -1.74 5.80
CA ALA A 22 13.44 -3.11 6.32
C ALA A 22 13.81 -4.10 5.23
N THR A 23 14.77 -4.98 5.49
CA THR A 23 15.24 -5.98 4.53
C THR A 23 15.86 -7.19 5.23
N ASP A 24 15.75 -8.35 4.61
CA ASP A 24 16.45 -9.59 5.00
C ASP A 24 17.79 -9.78 4.25
N ASP A 25 18.04 -8.98 3.20
CA ASP A 25 19.21 -9.11 2.33
C ASP A 25 20.35 -8.17 2.77
N THR A 26 21.48 -8.75 3.15
CA THR A 26 22.68 -7.99 3.56
C THR A 26 23.25 -7.13 2.43
N ARG A 27 23.08 -7.51 1.16
CA ARG A 27 23.53 -6.72 0.00
C ARG A 27 22.72 -5.43 -0.09
N ILE A 28 21.39 -5.53 0.11
CA ILE A 28 20.48 -4.36 0.15
C ILE A 28 20.87 -3.50 1.36
N ALA A 29 21.02 -4.09 2.54
CA ALA A 29 21.38 -3.38 3.75
C ALA A 29 22.70 -2.59 3.59
N ASN A 30 23.71 -3.19 2.97
CA ASN A 30 24.98 -2.51 2.69
C ASN A 30 24.83 -1.36 1.69
N ALA A 31 24.06 -1.56 0.62
CA ALA A 31 23.75 -0.51 -0.33
C ALA A 31 22.98 0.66 0.31
N VAL A 32 22.03 0.35 1.21
CA VAL A 32 21.24 1.34 1.94
C VAL A 32 22.13 2.19 2.88
N ARG A 33 23.00 1.54 3.63
CA ARG A 33 23.97 2.24 4.50
C ARG A 33 24.90 3.15 3.71
N ALA A 34 25.29 2.76 2.49
CA ALA A 34 26.19 3.54 1.64
C ALA A 34 25.59 4.90 1.22
N PHE A 35 24.26 5.03 1.13
CA PHE A 35 23.61 6.34 0.88
C PHE A 35 23.02 6.98 2.15
N GLY A 36 23.37 6.47 3.34
CA GLY A 36 23.07 7.10 4.63
C GLY A 36 21.69 6.83 5.20
N ALA A 37 20.92 5.87 4.66
CA ALA A 37 19.61 5.53 5.21
C ALA A 37 19.74 4.55 6.41
N LYS A 38 18.73 4.60 7.30
CA LYS A 38 18.61 3.68 8.44
C LYS A 38 18.10 2.33 7.96
N VAL A 39 18.71 1.24 8.44
CA VAL A 39 18.35 -0.14 8.10
C VAL A 39 17.87 -0.88 9.33
N ILE A 40 16.78 -1.63 9.18
CA ILE A 40 16.35 -2.66 10.12
C ILE A 40 16.44 -4.01 9.41
N MET A 41 17.23 -4.92 9.97
CA MET A 41 17.29 -6.30 9.47
C MET A 41 16.07 -7.08 9.96
N THR A 42 15.46 -7.81 9.02
CA THR A 42 14.30 -8.66 9.27
C THR A 42 14.57 -10.08 8.80
N SER A 43 13.72 -11.00 9.20
CA SER A 43 13.78 -12.40 8.79
C SER A 43 13.47 -12.57 7.31
N SER A 44 14.06 -13.59 6.67
CA SER A 44 13.66 -14.07 5.35
C SER A 44 12.32 -14.84 5.37
N HIS A 45 11.76 -15.09 6.54
CA HIS A 45 10.46 -15.77 6.69
C HIS A 45 9.26 -14.85 6.53
N CYS A 46 9.45 -13.53 6.50
CA CYS A 46 8.37 -12.57 6.22
C CYS A 46 7.77 -12.86 4.83
N ARG A 47 6.49 -13.25 4.79
CA ARG A 47 5.78 -13.63 3.56
C ARG A 47 5.48 -12.45 2.65
N ASN A 48 5.34 -11.26 3.23
CA ASN A 48 4.97 -10.04 2.51
C ASN A 48 5.51 -8.78 3.22
N GLY A 49 5.26 -7.61 2.62
CA GLY A 49 5.72 -6.32 3.14
C GLY A 49 5.07 -5.93 4.48
N THR A 50 3.86 -6.39 4.76
CA THR A 50 3.17 -6.09 6.03
C THR A 50 3.83 -6.83 7.19
N GLU A 51 4.10 -8.13 7.03
CA GLU A 51 4.85 -8.89 8.04
C GLU A 51 6.26 -8.32 8.26
N ARG A 52 6.92 -7.92 7.20
CA ARG A 52 8.24 -7.27 7.29
C ARG A 52 8.18 -5.96 8.06
N CYS A 53 7.14 -5.15 7.86
CA CYS A 53 6.92 -3.94 8.66
C CYS A 53 6.68 -4.26 10.13
N ALA A 54 5.85 -5.27 10.44
CA ALA A 54 5.58 -5.70 11.81
C ALA A 54 6.87 -6.14 12.52
N GLU A 55 7.64 -7.02 11.90
CA GLU A 55 8.92 -7.49 12.45
C GLU A 55 9.93 -6.34 12.60
N ALA A 56 9.97 -5.41 11.65
CA ALA A 56 10.85 -4.25 11.76
C ALA A 56 10.49 -3.35 12.95
N VAL A 57 9.20 -3.12 13.19
CA VAL A 57 8.71 -2.35 14.33
C VAL A 57 9.13 -3.01 15.65
N GLU A 58 8.96 -4.33 15.75
CA GLU A 58 9.33 -5.12 16.93
C GLU A 58 10.85 -5.11 17.16
N ASN A 59 11.64 -5.46 16.12
CA ASN A 59 13.10 -5.55 16.19
C ASN A 59 13.76 -4.24 16.62
N ALA A 60 13.22 -3.11 16.12
CA ALA A 60 13.74 -1.79 16.46
C ALA A 60 13.05 -1.14 17.67
N ARG A 61 12.05 -1.82 18.26
CA ARG A 61 11.25 -1.32 19.40
C ARG A 61 10.72 0.09 19.13
N LEU A 62 10.14 0.27 17.93
CA LEU A 62 9.66 1.58 17.52
C LEU A 62 8.39 1.92 18.30
N ASP A 63 8.44 3.06 19.01
CA ASP A 63 7.29 3.65 19.67
C ASP A 63 6.70 4.73 18.75
N SER A 64 5.64 4.35 18.01
CA SER A 64 4.98 5.23 17.05
C SER A 64 3.50 4.93 16.98
N ASN A 65 2.67 5.96 16.92
CA ASN A 65 1.21 5.83 16.84
C ASN A 65 0.72 5.43 15.44
N LEU A 66 1.57 5.58 14.43
CA LEU A 66 1.24 5.26 13.04
C LEU A 66 2.46 4.75 12.30
N ILE A 67 2.31 3.63 11.61
CA ILE A 67 3.34 3.00 10.80
C ILE A 67 2.94 3.08 9.33
N ILE A 68 3.81 3.65 8.50
CA ILE A 68 3.62 3.71 7.06
C ILE A 68 4.44 2.60 6.39
N ASN A 69 3.76 1.69 5.73
CA ASN A 69 4.38 0.70 4.85
C ASN A 69 4.46 1.27 3.43
N PHE A 70 5.62 1.80 3.09
CA PHE A 70 5.92 2.33 1.76
C PHE A 70 6.71 1.28 0.99
N GLN A 71 6.10 0.70 -0.05
CA GLN A 71 6.71 -0.40 -0.80
C GLN A 71 8.02 0.01 -1.48
N GLY A 72 9.05 -0.81 -1.34
CA GLY A 72 10.41 -0.50 -1.80
C GLY A 72 10.56 -0.37 -3.32
N ASP A 73 9.60 -0.84 -4.08
CA ASP A 73 9.52 -0.81 -5.55
C ASP A 73 8.61 0.30 -6.11
N ALA A 74 8.10 1.19 -5.25
CA ALA A 74 7.15 2.24 -5.61
C ALA A 74 7.74 3.68 -5.57
N PRO A 75 8.85 3.99 -6.29
CA PRO A 75 9.53 5.28 -6.22
C PRO A 75 8.70 6.45 -6.78
N LEU A 76 7.65 6.14 -7.54
CA LEU A 76 6.78 7.15 -8.16
C LEU A 76 5.54 7.47 -7.32
N THR A 77 5.37 6.85 -6.15
CA THR A 77 4.27 7.18 -5.24
C THR A 77 4.37 8.64 -4.80
N PRO A 78 3.37 9.47 -5.10
CA PRO A 78 3.42 10.88 -4.73
C PRO A 78 3.41 11.06 -3.20
N PRO A 79 4.22 11.96 -2.64
CA PRO A 79 4.27 12.18 -1.19
C PRO A 79 2.92 12.49 -0.56
N TRP A 80 2.06 13.22 -1.26
CA TRP A 80 0.73 13.59 -0.78
C TRP A 80 -0.21 12.40 -0.57
N PHE A 81 0.04 11.22 -1.17
CA PHE A 81 -0.70 9.99 -0.84
C PHE A 81 -0.48 9.62 0.62
N VAL A 82 0.76 9.62 1.06
CA VAL A 82 1.10 9.31 2.46
C VAL A 82 0.62 10.40 3.40
N GLU A 83 0.77 11.67 3.01
CA GLU A 83 0.27 12.82 3.80
C GLU A 83 -1.25 12.72 4.02
N ASN A 84 -2.00 12.32 2.98
CA ASN A 84 -3.45 12.10 3.08
C ASN A 84 -3.79 10.90 3.97
N LEU A 85 -3.00 9.82 3.94
CA LEU A 85 -3.17 8.68 4.84
C LEU A 85 -2.94 9.08 6.31
N ILE A 86 -1.87 9.84 6.58
CA ILE A 86 -1.58 10.36 7.92
C ILE A 86 -2.74 11.23 8.41
N HIS A 87 -3.25 12.12 7.55
CA HIS A 87 -4.39 12.96 7.88
C HIS A 87 -5.65 12.13 8.15
N ALA A 88 -6.01 11.22 7.25
CA ALA A 88 -7.21 10.39 7.40
C ALA A 88 -7.18 9.53 8.67
N MET A 89 -6.03 8.95 9.00
CA MET A 89 -5.85 8.18 10.24
C MET A 89 -5.85 9.07 11.50
N GLY A 90 -5.52 10.36 11.36
CA GLY A 90 -5.62 11.33 12.42
C GLY A 90 -7.05 11.78 12.72
N GLU A 91 -7.93 11.79 11.71
CA GLU A 91 -9.33 12.20 11.83
C GLU A 91 -10.28 11.04 12.23
N ASP A 92 -9.84 9.79 12.05
CA ASP A 92 -10.65 8.60 12.33
C ASP A 92 -9.94 7.61 13.25
N ASP A 93 -10.21 7.70 14.53
CA ASP A 93 -9.63 6.81 15.54
C ASP A 93 -10.15 5.36 15.47
N LYS A 94 -11.19 5.09 14.68
CA LYS A 94 -11.77 3.74 14.54
C LYS A 94 -11.06 2.93 13.48
N SER A 95 -10.45 3.58 12.51
CA SER A 95 -9.72 2.90 11.44
C SER A 95 -8.43 2.28 11.98
N SER A 96 -8.26 1.00 11.76
CA SER A 96 -7.04 0.25 12.11
C SER A 96 -5.96 0.40 11.03
N MET A 97 -6.37 0.60 9.78
CA MET A 97 -5.48 0.83 8.65
C MET A 97 -6.15 1.70 7.58
N ALA A 98 -5.34 2.32 6.74
CA ALA A 98 -5.79 3.04 5.55
C ALA A 98 -4.85 2.79 4.37
N THR A 99 -5.41 2.87 3.17
CA THR A 99 -4.66 2.75 1.91
C THR A 99 -5.31 3.65 0.86
N PRO A 100 -4.54 4.27 -0.07
CA PRO A 100 -5.12 5.15 -1.06
C PRO A 100 -5.69 4.38 -2.24
N VAL A 101 -6.71 4.96 -2.84
CA VAL A 101 -7.28 4.51 -4.10
C VAL A 101 -7.31 5.65 -5.09
N VAL A 102 -7.15 5.34 -6.38
CA VAL A 102 -7.22 6.31 -7.48
C VAL A 102 -8.37 5.93 -8.39
N ARG A 103 -9.26 6.88 -8.63
CA ARG A 103 -10.34 6.70 -9.60
C ARG A 103 -9.76 6.50 -10.99
N LEU A 104 -10.24 5.50 -11.71
CA LEU A 104 -9.80 5.25 -13.08
C LEU A 104 -10.45 6.22 -14.06
N ASP A 105 -9.66 6.73 -14.98
CA ASP A 105 -10.17 7.32 -16.21
C ASP A 105 -10.61 6.24 -17.21
N ARG A 106 -11.28 6.64 -18.29
CA ARG A 106 -11.80 5.70 -19.30
C ARG A 106 -10.69 4.91 -20.00
N VAL A 107 -9.55 5.51 -20.24
CA VAL A 107 -8.41 4.88 -20.92
C VAL A 107 -7.82 3.80 -20.02
N THR A 108 -7.50 4.16 -18.79
CA THR A 108 -6.95 3.23 -17.80
C THR A 108 -7.92 2.10 -17.49
N TYR A 109 -9.23 2.39 -17.35
CA TYR A 109 -10.26 1.37 -17.18
C TYR A 109 -10.28 0.38 -18.37
N GLY A 110 -10.20 0.89 -19.61
CA GLY A 110 -10.10 0.06 -20.80
C GLY A 110 -8.87 -0.84 -20.79
N HIS A 111 -7.72 -0.37 -20.32
CA HIS A 111 -6.50 -1.18 -20.17
C HIS A 111 -6.70 -2.30 -19.15
N PHE A 112 -7.29 -2.01 -17.97
CA PHE A 112 -7.60 -3.01 -16.95
C PHE A 112 -8.50 -4.13 -17.50
N LEU A 113 -9.55 -3.77 -18.25
CA LEU A 113 -10.44 -4.76 -18.88
C LEU A 113 -9.71 -5.61 -19.95
N GLN A 114 -8.82 -5.00 -20.73
CA GLN A 114 -8.03 -5.73 -21.73
C GLN A 114 -7.04 -6.69 -21.08
N ASP A 115 -6.37 -6.28 -20.02
CA ASP A 115 -5.44 -7.13 -19.27
C ASP A 115 -6.18 -8.34 -18.69
N ARG A 116 -7.37 -8.12 -18.09
CA ARG A 116 -8.19 -9.24 -17.59
C ARG A 116 -8.60 -10.21 -18.68
N LYS A 117 -9.00 -9.73 -19.87
CA LYS A 117 -9.32 -10.60 -21.02
C LYS A 117 -8.14 -11.45 -21.46
N LYS A 118 -6.90 -10.99 -21.24
CA LYS A 118 -5.66 -11.72 -21.54
C LYS A 118 -5.19 -12.62 -20.38
N GLY A 119 -5.94 -12.68 -19.28
CA GLY A 119 -5.53 -13.42 -18.08
C GLY A 119 -4.43 -12.71 -17.26
N LEU A 120 -4.19 -11.42 -17.53
CA LEU A 120 -3.21 -10.62 -16.81
C LEU A 120 -3.88 -9.87 -15.66
N VAL A 121 -3.15 -9.65 -14.57
CA VAL A 121 -3.56 -8.79 -13.45
C VAL A 121 -2.90 -7.43 -13.63
N GLY A 122 -3.65 -6.45 -14.15
CA GLY A 122 -3.14 -5.09 -14.35
C GLY A 122 -3.06 -4.28 -13.05
N GLY A 123 -3.87 -4.63 -12.05
CA GLY A 123 -3.91 -3.96 -10.76
C GLY A 123 -5.04 -4.50 -9.90
N THR A 124 -5.04 -4.13 -8.63
CA THR A 124 -6.11 -4.44 -7.68
C THR A 124 -7.12 -3.30 -7.68
N THR A 125 -8.41 -3.60 -7.73
CA THR A 125 -9.49 -2.61 -7.58
C THR A 125 -10.09 -2.69 -6.19
N ALA A 126 -10.70 -1.59 -5.74
CA ALA A 126 -11.31 -1.50 -4.42
C ALA A 126 -12.74 -0.97 -4.52
N VAL A 127 -13.62 -1.56 -3.69
CA VAL A 127 -14.98 -1.10 -3.46
C VAL A 127 -15.11 -0.65 -2.02
N PHE A 128 -15.74 0.49 -1.79
CA PHE A 128 -15.91 1.07 -0.45
C PHE A 128 -17.27 1.78 -0.33
N GLY A 129 -17.72 1.95 0.90
CA GLY A 129 -18.95 2.65 1.23
C GLY A 129 -18.84 4.17 1.10
N VAL A 130 -19.95 4.88 1.30
CA VAL A 130 -20.02 6.35 1.30
C VAL A 130 -19.19 6.95 2.45
N ASP A 131 -18.97 6.18 3.50
CA ASP A 131 -18.14 6.46 4.66
C ASP A 131 -16.64 6.21 4.41
N LYS A 132 -16.29 5.76 3.19
CA LYS A 132 -14.93 5.41 2.73
C LYS A 132 -14.33 4.16 3.38
N TYR A 133 -15.10 3.39 4.16
CA TYR A 133 -14.63 2.09 4.63
C TYR A 133 -14.65 1.06 3.49
N ALA A 134 -13.56 0.32 3.38
CA ALA A 134 -13.40 -0.70 2.36
C ALA A 134 -14.40 -1.85 2.57
N LEU A 135 -15.01 -2.31 1.48
CA LEU A 135 -15.89 -3.46 1.45
C LEU A 135 -15.17 -4.66 0.85
N TYR A 136 -14.39 -4.44 -0.21
CA TYR A 136 -13.66 -5.52 -0.88
C TYR A 136 -12.53 -4.98 -1.76
N PHE A 137 -11.45 -5.76 -1.84
CA PHE A 137 -10.37 -5.58 -2.80
C PHE A 137 -10.33 -6.80 -3.72
N SER A 138 -10.15 -6.60 -5.02
CA SER A 138 -10.10 -7.70 -5.97
C SER A 138 -9.10 -7.45 -7.09
N LYS A 139 -8.49 -8.51 -7.57
CA LYS A 139 -7.73 -8.51 -8.83
C LYS A 139 -8.62 -8.49 -10.06
N GLU A 140 -9.94 -8.70 -9.90
CA GLU A 140 -10.92 -8.40 -10.93
C GLU A 140 -11.22 -6.90 -11.01
N VAL A 141 -11.77 -6.46 -12.15
CA VAL A 141 -12.16 -5.07 -12.35
C VAL A 141 -13.59 -4.88 -11.83
N ILE A 142 -13.69 -4.45 -10.59
CA ILE A 142 -14.97 -4.23 -9.89
C ILE A 142 -15.13 -2.76 -9.46
N PRO A 143 -16.41 -2.29 -9.33
CA PRO A 143 -17.66 -2.94 -9.71
C PRO A 143 -17.84 -3.05 -11.23
N PHE A 144 -18.82 -3.87 -11.67
CA PHE A 144 -19.24 -3.85 -13.07
C PHE A 144 -19.79 -2.48 -13.44
N VAL A 145 -19.37 -1.96 -14.58
CA VAL A 145 -19.82 -0.67 -15.12
C VAL A 145 -20.35 -0.85 -16.52
N ASP A 146 -21.64 -0.51 -16.68
CA ASP A 146 -22.27 -0.42 -17.98
C ASP A 146 -21.93 0.94 -18.63
N LEU A 147 -20.97 0.93 -19.53
CA LEU A 147 -20.47 2.15 -20.17
C LEU A 147 -21.53 2.84 -21.07
N GLU A 148 -22.57 2.11 -21.51
CA GLU A 148 -23.66 2.70 -22.32
C GLU A 148 -24.55 3.60 -21.48
N LYS A 149 -24.62 3.34 -20.16
CA LYS A 149 -25.39 4.16 -19.20
C LYS A 149 -24.61 5.36 -18.65
N LEU A 150 -23.31 5.41 -18.88
CA LEU A 150 -22.47 6.52 -18.46
C LEU A 150 -22.37 7.56 -19.57
N SER A 151 -22.60 8.85 -19.24
CA SER A 151 -22.28 9.92 -20.17
C SER A 151 -20.77 9.90 -20.48
N THR A 152 -20.37 10.42 -21.64
CA THR A 152 -18.96 10.47 -22.06
C THR A 152 -18.08 11.29 -21.11
N GLU A 153 -18.71 12.23 -20.39
CA GLU A 153 -18.03 13.13 -19.43
C GLU A 153 -18.02 12.56 -18.01
N SER A 154 -18.77 11.47 -17.75
CA SER A 154 -18.83 10.89 -16.40
C SER A 154 -17.57 10.13 -16.04
N ASP A 155 -17.11 10.32 -14.82
CA ASP A 155 -16.03 9.55 -14.22
C ASP A 155 -16.40 8.08 -14.08
N ILE A 156 -15.45 7.19 -14.29
CA ILE A 156 -15.63 5.75 -14.06
C ILE A 156 -15.63 5.48 -12.55
N PRO A 157 -16.69 4.86 -11.98
CA PRO A 157 -16.76 4.56 -10.55
C PRO A 157 -15.98 3.29 -10.16
N VAL A 158 -14.78 3.14 -10.73
CA VAL A 158 -13.83 2.05 -10.43
C VAL A 158 -12.56 2.67 -9.87
N PHE A 159 -12.03 2.09 -8.81
CA PHE A 159 -10.90 2.63 -8.09
C PHE A 159 -9.77 1.62 -8.05
N HIS A 160 -8.59 2.03 -8.53
CA HIS A 160 -7.35 1.28 -8.44
C HIS A 160 -6.74 1.47 -7.05
N HIS A 161 -6.46 0.38 -6.37
CA HIS A 161 -5.75 0.36 -5.11
C HIS A 161 -4.25 0.65 -5.31
N VAL A 162 -3.69 1.51 -4.49
CA VAL A 162 -2.26 1.84 -4.51
C VAL A 162 -1.58 1.20 -3.31
N GLY A 163 -0.52 0.43 -3.57
CA GLY A 163 0.20 -0.37 -2.58
C GLY A 163 1.05 0.46 -1.60
N VAL A 164 0.44 1.39 -0.88
CA VAL A 164 1.01 2.05 0.29
C VAL A 164 -0.02 2.04 1.41
N TYR A 165 0.42 1.84 2.64
CA TYR A 165 -0.49 1.61 3.75
C TYR A 165 -0.09 2.38 4.98
N ALA A 166 -1.07 2.83 5.75
CA ALA A 166 -0.91 3.32 7.10
C ALA A 166 -1.56 2.34 8.07
N TYR A 167 -0.86 1.95 9.12
CA TYR A 167 -1.34 1.00 10.14
C TYR A 167 -1.24 1.62 11.53
N ARG A 168 -2.24 1.33 12.37
CA ARG A 168 -2.02 1.44 13.81
C ARG A 168 -1.16 0.26 14.28
N PRO A 169 -0.28 0.46 15.28
CA PRO A 169 0.63 -0.60 15.75
C PRO A 169 -0.10 -1.90 16.13
N ASP A 170 -1.22 -1.79 16.84
CA ASP A 170 -2.00 -2.96 17.26
C ASP A 170 -2.57 -3.77 16.08
N ALA A 171 -3.01 -3.08 15.02
CA ALA A 171 -3.49 -3.74 13.81
C ALA A 171 -2.36 -4.48 13.09
N LEU A 172 -1.19 -3.87 13.04
CA LEU A 172 -0.01 -4.46 12.41
C LEU A 172 0.47 -5.70 13.20
N SER A 173 0.48 -5.64 14.52
CA SER A 173 0.81 -6.78 15.38
C SER A 173 -0.21 -7.91 15.25
N SER A 174 -1.51 -7.58 15.23
CA SER A 174 -2.57 -8.58 15.09
C SER A 174 -2.53 -9.29 13.72
N TYR A 175 -2.14 -8.57 12.66
CA TYR A 175 -2.07 -9.14 11.30
C TYR A 175 -1.16 -10.36 11.22
N VAL A 176 -0.01 -10.35 11.89
CA VAL A 176 0.96 -11.46 11.83
C VAL A 176 0.49 -12.71 12.56
N GLU A 177 -0.46 -12.56 13.49
CA GLU A 177 -1.06 -13.67 14.25
C GLU A 177 -2.22 -14.34 13.50
N TRP A 178 -2.79 -13.67 12.49
CA TRP A 178 -3.94 -14.19 11.76
C TRP A 178 -3.54 -15.30 10.78
N PRO A 179 -4.35 -16.37 10.71
CA PRO A 179 -4.14 -17.40 9.69
C PRO A 179 -4.44 -16.83 8.31
N ILE A 180 -3.71 -17.32 7.31
CA ILE A 180 -3.96 -16.97 5.91
C ILE A 180 -5.38 -17.38 5.54
N GLY A 181 -6.17 -16.43 5.05
CA GLY A 181 -7.53 -16.63 4.57
C GLY A 181 -7.58 -17.43 3.25
N GLU A 182 -8.75 -17.98 2.95
CA GLU A 182 -8.96 -18.74 1.70
C GLU A 182 -8.75 -17.84 0.48
N LEU A 183 -9.33 -16.64 0.48
CA LEU A 183 -9.18 -15.68 -0.62
C LEU A 183 -7.74 -15.22 -0.81
N GLU A 184 -7.01 -14.98 0.28
CA GLU A 184 -5.59 -14.60 0.21
C GLU A 184 -4.72 -15.70 -0.43
N ARG A 185 -5.12 -16.97 -0.31
CA ARG A 185 -4.43 -18.09 -0.97
C ARG A 185 -4.74 -18.21 -2.45
N LEU A 186 -5.90 -17.73 -2.88
CA LEU A 186 -6.39 -17.86 -4.25
C LEU A 186 -6.07 -16.64 -5.11
N GLU A 187 -5.92 -15.49 -4.52
CA GLU A 187 -5.55 -14.24 -5.17
C GLU A 187 -4.08 -13.87 -4.92
#